data_00d9ae171ec9c72117c7eb2314029859
#
_entry.id   00d9ae171ec9c72117c7eb2314029859
#
_cell.length_a   1.000
_cell.length_b   1.000
_cell.length_c   1.000
_cell.angle_alpha   90.00
_cell.angle_beta   90.00
_cell.angle_gamma   90.00
#
_symmetry.space_group_name_H-M   'P 1'
#
loop_
_entity.id
_entity.type
_entity.pdbx_description
1 polymer ?
#
loop_
_entity_poly.entity_id
_entity_poly.type
_entity_poly.pdbx_seq_one_letter_code
_entity_poly.pdbx_strand_id
1 'polypeptide(L)'
;MIKSRKSRFSDGLGGVILANLFSRKYKIGFSIILADELELEKGISIGNFNFISVHKRSMKKGAKIGKLNRIKGNINVELDEYAFFDHKIVASGPAQYPQGKERSFLFLGKGTHIVRGLLNLTDSIYIDDNSTIAGSGSEFWTHSFYIGHELSRVDGGIHIGKNCYIGSLCIFMPGVKVADNITIGAGSCVSKSLNEKGTYVNQALRYIPVNADKAILKYGEPISQIGSCKIYRKEY
;
A
#
# COMPACT_ATOMS: atom_id res chain seq x y z
N MET A 1 27.26 6.59 -1.89
CA MET A 1 26.15 6.84 -0.93
C MET A 1 25.84 8.33 -0.96
N ILE A 2 24.58 8.70 -1.12
CA ILE A 2 24.11 10.06 -0.89
C ILE A 2 23.46 10.04 0.49
N LYS A 3 23.96 10.87 1.39
CA LYS A 3 23.33 11.16 2.68
C LYS A 3 23.03 12.64 2.73
N SER A 4 21.81 13.00 3.01
CA SER A 4 21.41 14.37 3.24
C SER A 4 20.60 14.43 4.54
N ARG A 5 20.94 15.35 5.40
CA ARG A 5 20.13 15.73 6.57
C ARG A 5 19.69 17.18 6.38
N LYS A 6 18.52 17.50 6.87
CA LYS A 6 18.01 18.86 6.94
C LYS A 6 19.07 19.78 7.55
N SER A 7 19.58 20.77 6.80
CA SER A 7 20.15 21.95 7.43
C SER A 7 18.98 22.69 8.09
N ARG A 8 19.11 23.09 9.34
CA ARG A 8 18.12 23.89 10.06
C ARG A 8 17.84 25.20 9.33
N PHE A 9 16.89 25.20 8.42
CA PHE A 9 16.18 26.39 8.01
C PHE A 9 14.78 26.35 8.62
N SER A 10 14.48 27.33 9.37
CA SER A 10 13.34 27.45 10.28
C SER A 10 12.02 27.78 9.60
N ASP A 11 11.72 27.33 8.41
CA ASP A 11 10.41 27.58 7.78
C ASP A 11 10.02 26.46 6.82
N GLY A 12 9.39 25.46 7.34
CA GLY A 12 8.32 24.67 6.68
C GLY A 12 8.61 23.82 5.43
N LEU A 13 9.68 24.02 4.69
CA LEU A 13 10.00 23.35 3.42
C LEU A 13 11.45 22.88 3.36
N GLY A 14 11.85 22.05 4.31
CA GLY A 14 13.18 21.46 4.30
C GLY A 14 13.15 20.06 3.75
N GLY A 15 13.39 19.86 2.48
CA GLY A 15 13.53 18.56 1.84
C GLY A 15 14.58 18.65 0.72
N VAL A 16 15.26 17.53 0.45
CA VAL A 16 16.11 17.42 -0.72
C VAL A 16 15.21 17.14 -1.93
N ILE A 17 15.18 18.06 -2.87
CA ILE A 17 14.50 17.84 -4.17
C ILE A 17 15.53 17.20 -5.09
N LEU A 18 15.33 15.95 -5.46
CA LEU A 18 16.11 15.26 -6.46
C LEU A 18 15.23 15.09 -7.71
N ALA A 19 15.49 15.88 -8.71
CA ALA A 19 14.88 15.74 -10.02
C ALA A 19 15.96 15.54 -11.08
N ASN A 20 15.81 14.56 -11.95
CA ASN A 20 16.70 14.29 -13.09
C ASN A 20 18.18 14.10 -12.74
N LEU A 21 18.49 13.20 -11.82
CA LEU A 21 19.89 12.83 -11.56
C LEU A 21 20.23 11.53 -12.30
N PHE A 22 20.98 11.64 -13.39
CA PHE A 22 21.50 10.49 -14.13
C PHE A 22 23.02 10.42 -13.97
N SER A 23 23.49 9.34 -13.34
CA SER A 23 24.91 9.04 -13.20
C SER A 23 25.12 7.52 -13.27
N ARG A 24 26.39 7.07 -13.37
CA ARG A 24 26.69 5.63 -13.28
C ARG A 24 26.22 4.98 -11.95
N LYS A 25 25.98 5.79 -10.91
CA LYS A 25 25.61 5.32 -9.57
C LYS A 25 24.10 5.41 -9.29
N TYR A 26 23.40 6.34 -9.93
CA TYR A 26 21.99 6.66 -9.64
C TYR A 26 21.24 6.93 -10.92
N LYS A 27 20.05 6.36 -11.04
CA LYS A 27 19.12 6.63 -12.14
C LYS A 27 17.82 7.19 -11.55
N ILE A 28 17.75 8.51 -11.44
CA ILE A 28 16.54 9.19 -10.90
C ILE A 28 15.93 9.99 -12.04
N GLY A 29 14.73 9.60 -12.46
CA GLY A 29 13.95 10.30 -13.47
C GLY A 29 13.29 11.56 -12.93
N PHE A 30 12.48 12.20 -13.76
CA PHE A 30 11.75 13.41 -13.37
C PHE A 30 10.72 13.09 -12.28
N SER A 31 11.06 13.35 -11.02
CA SER A 31 10.25 13.05 -9.85
C SER A 31 10.49 14.07 -8.75
N ILE A 32 9.48 14.30 -7.91
CA ILE A 32 9.57 15.15 -6.73
C ILE A 32 9.80 14.26 -5.51
N ILE A 33 10.93 14.47 -4.82
CA ILE A 33 11.30 13.70 -3.63
C ILE A 33 11.63 14.69 -2.52
N LEU A 34 10.81 14.68 -1.49
CA LEU A 34 10.95 15.46 -0.28
C LEU A 34 11.16 14.49 0.89
N ALA A 35 12.26 14.59 1.58
CA ALA A 35 12.55 13.77 2.75
C ALA A 35 13.39 14.56 3.75
N ASP A 36 13.10 14.41 5.04
CA ASP A 36 13.93 15.02 6.09
C ASP A 36 15.28 14.30 6.17
N GLU A 37 15.27 12.97 6.00
CA GLU A 37 16.47 12.15 5.92
C GLU A 37 16.44 11.31 4.63
N LEU A 38 17.54 11.35 3.87
CA LEU A 38 17.67 10.60 2.62
C LEU A 38 18.98 9.81 2.62
N GLU A 39 18.88 8.49 2.41
CA GLU A 39 20.01 7.58 2.27
C GLU A 39 19.85 6.76 1.00
N LEU A 40 20.73 6.93 0.03
CA LEU A 40 20.70 6.21 -1.25
C LEU A 40 22.02 5.50 -1.50
N GLU A 41 21.97 4.20 -1.70
CA GLU A 41 23.12 3.40 -2.08
C GLU A 41 23.32 3.36 -3.60
N LYS A 42 24.38 2.73 -4.07
CA LYS A 42 24.71 2.62 -5.50
C LYS A 42 23.72 1.71 -6.22
N GLY A 43 23.44 2.02 -7.48
CA GLY A 43 22.63 1.18 -8.36
C GLY A 43 21.12 1.32 -8.16
N ILE A 44 20.68 2.26 -7.33
CA ILE A 44 19.24 2.53 -7.17
C ILE A 44 18.66 3.16 -8.43
N SER A 45 17.37 2.94 -8.64
CA SER A 45 16.61 3.57 -9.73
C SER A 45 15.27 4.09 -9.24
N ILE A 46 14.94 5.33 -9.61
CA ILE A 46 13.63 5.95 -9.39
C ILE A 46 13.13 6.43 -10.75
N GLY A 47 11.98 5.96 -11.18
CA GLY A 47 11.38 6.32 -12.48
C GLY A 47 10.83 7.75 -12.47
N ASN A 48 10.00 8.05 -13.49
CA ASN A 48 9.44 9.38 -13.69
C ASN A 48 8.10 9.57 -12.97
N PHE A 49 7.76 10.83 -12.69
CA PHE A 49 6.47 11.27 -12.20
C PHE A 49 6.08 10.67 -10.85
N ASN A 50 7.06 10.44 -9.99
CA ASN A 50 6.79 10.08 -8.61
C ASN A 50 6.68 11.35 -7.75
N PHE A 51 5.73 11.32 -6.81
CA PHE A 51 5.64 12.28 -5.72
C PHE A 51 5.89 11.56 -4.40
N ILE A 52 7.01 11.86 -3.77
CA ILE A 52 7.47 11.20 -2.55
C ILE A 52 7.74 12.30 -1.52
N SER A 53 6.95 12.31 -0.44
CA SER A 53 7.08 13.28 0.66
C SER A 53 6.98 12.53 1.98
N VAL A 54 8.12 12.23 2.59
CA VAL A 54 8.24 11.33 3.75
C VAL A 54 9.26 11.87 4.75
N HIS A 55 9.23 11.38 6.01
CA HIS A 55 10.24 11.76 7.00
C HIS A 55 11.60 11.17 6.65
N LYS A 56 11.69 9.85 6.57
CA LYS A 56 12.94 9.16 6.22
C LYS A 56 12.75 8.27 5.01
N ARG A 57 13.75 8.27 4.15
CA ARG A 57 13.84 7.36 3.03
C ARG A 57 15.21 6.72 2.95
N SER A 58 15.23 5.40 2.92
CA SER A 58 16.42 4.60 2.69
C SER A 58 16.21 3.67 1.49
N MET A 59 17.19 3.63 0.58
CA MET A 59 17.20 2.67 -0.53
C MET A 59 18.58 2.02 -0.60
N LYS A 60 18.61 0.71 -0.40
CA LYS A 60 19.83 -0.08 -0.50
C LYS A 60 20.16 -0.46 -1.94
N LYS A 61 21.29 -1.10 -2.13
CA LYS A 61 21.86 -1.45 -3.43
C LYS A 61 20.83 -2.10 -4.37
N GLY A 62 20.68 -1.56 -5.57
CA GLY A 62 19.82 -2.12 -6.60
C GLY A 62 18.32 -1.96 -6.38
N ALA A 63 17.89 -1.33 -5.27
CA ALA A 63 16.48 -1.06 -5.02
C ALA A 63 15.89 -0.12 -6.07
N LYS A 64 14.62 -0.34 -6.42
CA LYS A 64 13.94 0.39 -7.50
C LYS A 64 12.61 0.93 -7.06
N ILE A 65 12.27 2.10 -7.63
CA ILE A 65 10.92 2.66 -7.65
C ILE A 65 10.56 2.91 -9.10
N GLY A 66 9.41 2.43 -9.51
CA GLY A 66 8.89 2.62 -10.85
C GLY A 66 8.42 4.06 -11.08
N LYS A 67 7.29 4.24 -11.71
CA LYS A 67 6.78 5.56 -12.12
C LYS A 67 5.35 5.79 -11.62
N LEU A 68 4.98 7.09 -11.51
CA LEU A 68 3.63 7.50 -11.14
C LEU A 68 3.21 7.04 -9.71
N ASN A 69 4.17 6.88 -8.80
CA ASN A 69 3.87 6.54 -7.43
C ASN A 69 3.62 7.81 -6.60
N ARG A 70 2.72 7.70 -5.63
CA ARG A 70 2.43 8.72 -4.64
C ARG A 70 2.67 8.17 -3.25
N ILE A 71 3.76 8.59 -2.62
CA ILE A 71 4.15 8.16 -1.28
C ILE A 71 4.20 9.40 -0.40
N LYS A 72 3.34 9.50 0.60
CA LYS A 72 3.29 10.69 1.46
C LYS A 72 2.99 10.36 2.92
N GLY A 73 3.43 11.23 3.80
CA GLY A 73 3.17 11.18 5.24
C GLY A 73 4.44 11.34 6.06
N ASN A 74 4.28 11.55 7.36
CA ASN A 74 5.39 11.61 8.29
C ASN A 74 5.85 10.17 8.65
N ILE A 75 6.23 9.40 7.64
CA ILE A 75 6.56 7.96 7.71
C ILE A 75 8.02 7.72 7.33
N ASN A 76 8.53 6.55 7.73
CA ASN A 76 9.81 6.04 7.30
C ASN A 76 9.61 5.02 6.18
N VAL A 77 10.37 5.14 5.09
CA VAL A 77 10.31 4.20 3.96
C VAL A 77 11.69 3.62 3.73
N GLU A 78 11.78 2.29 3.79
CA GLU A 78 13.01 1.56 3.57
C GLU A 78 12.81 0.47 2.52
N LEU A 79 13.62 0.51 1.46
CA LEU A 79 13.71 -0.52 0.44
C LEU A 79 15.07 -1.19 0.56
N ASP A 80 15.08 -2.49 0.89
CA ASP A 80 16.29 -3.29 0.99
C ASP A 80 16.86 -3.63 -0.39
N GLU A 81 17.94 -4.38 -0.44
CA GLU A 81 18.65 -4.72 -1.68
C GLU A 81 17.69 -5.34 -2.71
N TYR A 82 17.70 -4.78 -3.92
CA TYR A 82 16.90 -5.23 -5.06
C TYR A 82 15.38 -5.22 -4.85
N ALA A 83 14.88 -4.62 -3.77
CA ALA A 83 13.45 -4.42 -3.57
C ALA A 83 12.88 -3.53 -4.68
N PHE A 84 11.69 -3.84 -5.15
CA PHE A 84 11.04 -3.12 -6.23
C PHE A 84 9.63 -2.66 -5.87
N PHE A 85 9.48 -1.35 -5.76
CA PHE A 85 8.21 -0.66 -5.59
C PHE A 85 7.78 -0.15 -6.97
N ASP A 86 6.88 -0.87 -7.66
CA ASP A 86 6.66 -0.68 -9.09
C ASP A 86 5.81 0.57 -9.43
N HIS A 87 4.67 0.47 -10.07
CA HIS A 87 3.99 1.62 -10.69
C HIS A 87 2.64 1.93 -10.07
N LYS A 88 2.28 3.24 -10.03
CA LYS A 88 0.96 3.72 -9.63
C LYS A 88 0.53 3.20 -8.24
N ILE A 89 1.48 3.06 -7.34
CA ILE A 89 1.24 2.69 -5.96
C ILE A 89 0.91 3.95 -5.18
N VAL A 90 -0.10 3.87 -4.33
CA VAL A 90 -0.44 4.92 -3.38
C VAL A 90 -0.10 4.43 -1.97
N ALA A 91 0.86 5.08 -1.33
CA ALA A 91 1.21 4.84 0.06
C ALA A 91 1.00 6.12 0.85
N SER A 92 0.20 6.07 1.90
CA SER A 92 -0.13 7.25 2.68
C SER A 92 -0.14 6.98 4.17
N GLY A 93 0.58 7.80 4.92
CA GLY A 93 0.58 7.82 6.36
C GLY A 93 0.08 9.16 6.92
N PRO A 94 -0.09 9.27 8.24
CA PRO A 94 -0.52 10.48 8.90
C PRO A 94 0.54 11.59 8.77
N ALA A 95 0.09 12.83 8.83
CA ALA A 95 0.98 13.99 8.92
C ALA A 95 1.57 14.13 10.33
N GLN A 96 0.80 13.73 11.35
CA GLN A 96 1.18 13.78 12.76
C GLN A 96 0.75 12.49 13.46
N TYR A 97 1.48 12.10 14.48
CA TYR A 97 1.16 10.95 15.33
C TYR A 97 0.66 11.41 16.69
N PRO A 98 -0.22 10.66 17.33
CA PRO A 98 -0.55 10.86 18.73
C PRO A 98 0.72 10.85 19.60
N GLN A 99 0.66 11.55 20.72
CA GLN A 99 1.76 11.56 21.68
C GLN A 99 2.14 10.13 22.11
N GLY A 100 3.42 9.81 22.07
CA GLY A 100 3.97 8.50 22.44
C GLY A 100 3.87 7.44 21.34
N LYS A 101 3.23 7.72 20.20
CA LYS A 101 3.22 6.79 19.07
C LYS A 101 4.43 7.04 18.14
N GLU A 102 5.19 5.99 17.85
CA GLU A 102 6.29 6.03 16.91
C GLU A 102 5.80 6.21 15.46
N ARG A 103 6.69 6.71 14.61
CA ARG A 103 6.40 6.82 13.16
C ARG A 103 6.24 5.45 12.53
N SER A 104 5.27 5.34 11.66
CA SER A 104 5.06 4.12 10.90
C SER A 104 6.18 3.90 9.87
N PHE A 105 6.46 2.62 9.64
CA PHE A 105 7.41 2.15 8.65
C PHE A 105 6.70 1.50 7.48
N LEU A 106 7.21 1.75 6.28
CA LEU A 106 7.04 0.91 5.12
C LEU A 106 8.38 0.25 4.83
N PHE A 107 8.48 -1.04 5.12
CA PHE A 107 9.67 -1.83 4.89
C PHE A 107 9.44 -2.87 3.80
N LEU A 108 10.32 -2.89 2.80
CA LEU A 108 10.39 -3.93 1.79
C LEU A 108 11.74 -4.62 1.89
N GLY A 109 11.72 -5.89 2.23
CA GLY A 109 12.88 -6.75 2.35
C GLY A 109 13.58 -7.01 1.02
N LYS A 110 14.70 -7.70 1.07
CA LYS A 110 15.54 -8.00 -0.08
C LYS A 110 14.78 -8.76 -1.17
N GLY A 111 14.85 -8.27 -2.41
CA GLY A 111 14.21 -8.91 -3.57
C GLY A 111 12.68 -8.86 -3.55
N THR A 112 12.08 -8.17 -2.62
CA THR A 112 10.62 -8.04 -2.51
C THR A 112 10.07 -7.12 -3.60
N HIS A 113 8.91 -7.49 -4.14
CA HIS A 113 8.26 -6.75 -5.21
C HIS A 113 6.81 -6.43 -4.91
N ILE A 114 6.44 -5.15 -4.99
CA ILE A 114 5.04 -4.70 -5.03
C ILE A 114 4.75 -4.16 -6.42
N VAL A 115 3.81 -4.79 -7.13
CA VAL A 115 3.46 -4.40 -8.50
C VAL A 115 2.57 -3.16 -8.49
N ARG A 116 1.46 -3.20 -7.75
CA ARG A 116 0.52 -2.08 -7.65
C ARG A 116 -0.43 -2.27 -6.47
N GLY A 117 -0.71 -1.20 -5.73
CA GLY A 117 -1.63 -1.29 -4.59
C GLY A 117 -1.82 0.02 -3.85
N LEU A 118 -2.64 -0.05 -2.81
CA LEU A 118 -2.88 1.01 -1.84
C LEU A 118 -2.35 0.55 -0.48
N LEU A 119 -1.47 1.35 0.11
CA LEU A 119 -0.91 1.09 1.43
C LEU A 119 -1.29 2.22 2.37
N ASN A 120 -2.16 1.93 3.31
CA ASN A 120 -2.47 2.84 4.41
C ASN A 120 -1.48 2.61 5.55
N LEU A 121 -0.74 3.64 5.91
CA LEU A 121 0.36 3.60 6.87
C LEU A 121 0.03 4.38 8.15
N THR A 122 -1.18 4.25 8.65
CA THR A 122 -1.52 4.72 10.01
C THR A 122 -0.70 3.96 11.05
N ASP A 123 -0.37 2.71 10.76
CA ASP A 123 0.64 1.88 11.43
C ASP A 123 1.60 1.28 10.39
N SER A 124 2.56 0.48 10.83
CA SER A 124 3.66 -0.02 9.99
C SER A 124 3.23 -1.16 9.07
N ILE A 125 3.86 -1.24 7.90
CA ILE A 125 3.75 -2.37 6.96
C ILE A 125 5.15 -2.91 6.69
N TYR A 126 5.34 -4.19 7.00
CA TYR A 126 6.57 -4.94 6.74
C TYR A 126 6.28 -6.04 5.74
N ILE A 127 7.08 -6.11 4.69
CA ILE A 127 7.03 -7.19 3.70
C ILE A 127 8.45 -7.72 3.57
N ASP A 128 8.68 -8.91 4.11
CA ASP A 128 10.00 -9.52 4.22
C ASP A 128 10.52 -10.06 2.89
N ASP A 129 11.74 -10.60 2.92
CA ASP A 129 12.54 -10.96 1.76
C ASP A 129 11.82 -11.86 0.76
N ASN A 130 12.08 -11.63 -0.53
CA ASN A 130 11.63 -12.45 -1.67
C ASN A 130 10.11 -12.61 -1.77
N SER A 131 9.34 -11.72 -1.17
CA SER A 131 7.88 -11.75 -1.24
C SER A 131 7.37 -10.88 -2.38
N THR A 132 6.28 -11.31 -3.02
CA THR A 132 5.69 -10.60 -4.16
C THR A 132 4.22 -10.30 -3.91
N ILE A 133 3.88 -9.01 -3.97
CA ILE A 133 2.49 -8.54 -4.05
C ILE A 133 2.19 -8.34 -5.53
N ALA A 134 1.55 -9.35 -6.13
CA ALA A 134 1.38 -9.45 -7.57
C ALA A 134 0.14 -8.71 -8.08
N GLY A 135 0.14 -8.44 -9.37
CA GLY A 135 -0.99 -7.85 -10.08
C GLY A 135 -1.31 -6.43 -9.62
N SER A 136 -2.59 -6.10 -9.51
CA SER A 136 -3.03 -4.77 -9.16
C SER A 136 -4.17 -4.77 -8.15
N GLY A 137 -4.33 -3.65 -7.44
CA GLY A 137 -5.51 -3.40 -6.61
C GLY A 137 -5.48 -4.07 -5.23
N SER A 138 -4.35 -4.62 -4.79
CA SER A 138 -4.24 -5.08 -3.40
C SER A 138 -4.16 -3.90 -2.44
N GLU A 139 -4.82 -4.01 -1.30
CA GLU A 139 -4.98 -2.96 -0.31
C GLU A 139 -4.52 -3.42 1.07
N PHE A 140 -3.76 -2.56 1.75
CA PHE A 140 -3.24 -2.80 3.09
C PHE A 140 -3.77 -1.73 4.03
N TRP A 141 -4.66 -2.12 4.93
CA TRP A 141 -5.33 -1.23 5.87
C TRP A 141 -4.77 -1.44 7.27
N THR A 142 -4.02 -0.49 7.78
CA THR A 142 -3.44 -0.56 9.13
C THR A 142 -4.30 0.10 10.19
N HIS A 143 -5.53 0.49 9.85
CA HIS A 143 -6.52 0.94 10.82
C HIS A 143 -7.93 0.55 10.41
N SER A 144 -8.81 0.48 11.40
CA SER A 144 -10.25 0.34 11.23
C SER A 144 -11.00 1.19 12.26
N PHE A 145 -12.29 1.38 12.04
CA PHE A 145 -13.15 2.12 12.93
C PHE A 145 -14.28 1.24 13.46
N TYR A 146 -14.59 1.40 14.74
CA TYR A 146 -15.77 0.86 15.37
C TYR A 146 -16.69 2.01 15.77
N ILE A 147 -17.98 1.87 15.45
CA ILE A 147 -19.02 2.83 15.80
C ILE A 147 -19.85 2.20 16.90
N GLY A 148 -19.72 2.73 18.11
CA GLY A 148 -20.51 2.37 19.30
C GLY A 148 -21.08 3.64 19.93
N HIS A 149 -20.91 3.79 21.25
CA HIS A 149 -21.25 5.06 21.93
C HIS A 149 -20.33 6.20 21.46
N GLU A 150 -19.10 5.87 21.11
CA GLU A 150 -18.10 6.79 20.57
C GLU A 150 -17.44 6.18 19.33
N LEU A 151 -16.98 7.03 18.42
CA LEU A 151 -16.17 6.62 17.28
C LEU A 151 -14.77 6.23 17.79
N SER A 152 -14.45 4.96 17.70
CA SER A 152 -13.16 4.43 18.12
C SER A 152 -12.36 3.92 16.93
N ARG A 153 -11.07 4.28 16.86
CA ARG A 153 -10.13 3.77 15.87
C ARG A 153 -9.22 2.71 16.48
N VAL A 154 -9.02 1.62 15.76
CA VAL A 154 -8.06 0.57 16.11
C VAL A 154 -6.99 0.53 15.05
N ASP A 155 -5.75 0.72 15.46
CA ASP A 155 -4.56 0.64 14.60
C ASP A 155 -3.90 -0.73 14.79
N GLY A 156 -3.33 -1.27 13.71
CA GLY A 156 -2.57 -2.52 13.77
C GLY A 156 -1.68 -2.68 12.54
N GLY A 157 -0.38 -2.86 12.77
CA GLY A 157 0.60 -3.08 11.71
C GLY A 157 0.35 -4.38 10.96
N ILE A 158 0.77 -4.42 9.70
CA ILE A 158 0.67 -5.60 8.83
C ILE A 158 2.08 -6.13 8.59
N HIS A 159 2.24 -7.45 8.71
CA HIS A 159 3.50 -8.12 8.46
C HIS A 159 3.32 -9.30 7.51
N ILE A 160 3.97 -9.25 6.36
CA ILE A 160 4.06 -10.34 5.41
C ILE A 160 5.45 -10.95 5.53
N GLY A 161 5.53 -12.24 5.83
CA GLY A 161 6.77 -12.98 5.96
C GLY A 161 7.51 -13.18 4.64
N LYS A 162 8.56 -14.00 4.68
CA LYS A 162 9.45 -14.27 3.54
C LYS A 162 8.85 -15.25 2.55
N ASN A 163 9.28 -15.13 1.28
CA ASN A 163 8.92 -16.06 0.20
C ASN A 163 7.39 -16.19 0.02
N CYS A 164 6.65 -15.12 0.25
CA CYS A 164 5.20 -15.10 0.09
C CYS A 164 4.81 -14.62 -1.32
N TYR A 165 3.75 -15.20 -1.86
CA TYR A 165 3.12 -14.74 -3.10
C TYR A 165 1.69 -14.33 -2.82
N ILE A 166 1.37 -13.06 -3.07
CA ILE A 166 0.06 -12.48 -2.85
C ILE A 166 -0.55 -12.17 -4.21
N GLY A 167 -1.70 -12.78 -4.52
CA GLY A 167 -2.44 -12.52 -5.75
C GLY A 167 -3.00 -11.10 -5.82
N SER A 168 -3.57 -10.75 -6.98
CA SER A 168 -4.20 -9.44 -7.19
C SER A 168 -5.44 -9.23 -6.33
N LEU A 169 -5.80 -7.97 -6.06
CA LEU A 169 -7.06 -7.60 -5.40
C LEU A 169 -7.21 -8.20 -3.99
N CYS A 170 -6.12 -8.44 -3.29
CA CYS A 170 -6.16 -8.88 -1.91
C CYS A 170 -6.30 -7.69 -0.95
N ILE A 171 -7.09 -7.87 0.10
CA ILE A 171 -7.30 -6.86 1.14
C ILE A 171 -6.75 -7.39 2.45
N PHE A 172 -5.84 -6.64 3.08
CA PHE A 172 -5.29 -6.98 4.39
C PHE A 172 -5.86 -6.05 5.45
N MET A 173 -6.42 -6.64 6.50
CA MET A 173 -7.01 -5.92 7.63
C MET A 173 -5.95 -5.59 8.69
N PRO A 174 -6.21 -4.62 9.58
CA PRO A 174 -5.27 -4.21 10.63
C PRO A 174 -4.81 -5.37 11.51
N GLY A 175 -3.51 -5.38 11.83
CA GLY A 175 -2.90 -6.36 12.74
C GLY A 175 -2.60 -7.74 12.16
N VAL A 176 -2.85 -7.94 10.86
CA VAL A 176 -2.62 -9.23 10.22
C VAL A 176 -1.13 -9.52 10.08
N LYS A 177 -0.76 -10.76 10.45
CA LYS A 177 0.56 -11.35 10.21
C LYS A 177 0.43 -12.57 9.29
N VAL A 178 1.24 -12.63 8.26
CA VAL A 178 1.34 -13.76 7.34
C VAL A 178 2.72 -14.39 7.54
N ALA A 179 2.75 -15.66 7.91
CA ALA A 179 4.00 -16.39 8.09
C ALA A 179 4.74 -16.60 6.75
N ASP A 180 5.95 -17.13 6.82
CA ASP A 180 6.78 -17.40 5.65
C ASP A 180 6.19 -18.49 4.74
N ASN A 181 6.53 -18.44 3.44
CA ASN A 181 6.19 -19.46 2.45
C ASN A 181 4.68 -19.66 2.25
N ILE A 182 3.94 -18.58 2.23
CA ILE A 182 2.50 -18.58 2.00
C ILE A 182 2.16 -18.01 0.62
N THR A 183 1.25 -18.69 -0.07
CA THR A 183 0.59 -18.20 -1.28
C THR A 183 -0.83 -17.80 -0.96
N ILE A 184 -1.25 -16.58 -1.35
CA ILE A 184 -2.63 -16.11 -1.20
C ILE A 184 -3.22 -15.89 -2.60
N GLY A 185 -4.33 -16.57 -2.88
CA GLY A 185 -5.07 -16.44 -4.14
C GLY A 185 -5.68 -15.05 -4.31
N ALA A 186 -5.85 -14.63 -5.56
CA ALA A 186 -6.42 -13.34 -5.89
C ALA A 186 -7.81 -13.11 -5.28
N GLY A 187 -8.13 -11.86 -4.96
CA GLY A 187 -9.43 -11.47 -4.43
C GLY A 187 -9.66 -11.86 -2.97
N SER A 188 -8.61 -12.23 -2.24
CA SER A 188 -8.74 -12.68 -0.85
C SER A 188 -8.80 -11.51 0.13
N CYS A 189 -9.72 -11.60 1.11
CA CYS A 189 -9.74 -10.71 2.25
C CYS A 189 -9.10 -11.41 3.46
N VAL A 190 -7.95 -10.91 3.89
CA VAL A 190 -7.16 -11.46 4.98
C VAL A 190 -7.46 -10.66 6.25
N SER A 191 -8.36 -11.16 7.08
CA SER A 191 -8.80 -10.53 8.32
C SER A 191 -8.24 -11.19 9.58
N LYS A 192 -7.50 -12.28 9.44
CA LYS A 192 -6.83 -13.02 10.51
C LYS A 192 -5.43 -13.39 10.07
N SER A 193 -4.52 -13.53 11.05
CA SER A 193 -3.16 -13.96 10.78
C SER A 193 -3.11 -15.39 10.22
N LEU A 194 -2.18 -15.62 9.29
CA LEU A 194 -1.98 -16.90 8.63
C LEU A 194 -0.64 -17.47 9.11
N ASN A 195 -0.70 -18.53 9.91
CA ASN A 195 0.49 -19.04 10.63
C ASN A 195 1.10 -20.29 9.97
N GLU A 196 0.36 -20.99 9.13
CA GLU A 196 0.81 -22.22 8.51
C GLU A 196 1.19 -21.97 7.04
N LYS A 197 2.36 -22.51 6.64
CA LYS A 197 2.78 -22.46 5.24
C LYS A 197 1.78 -23.18 4.34
N GLY A 198 1.53 -22.64 3.15
CA GLY A 198 0.61 -23.25 2.20
C GLY A 198 -0.09 -22.25 1.31
N THR A 199 -1.15 -22.70 0.67
CA THR A 199 -1.95 -21.87 -0.23
C THR A 199 -3.31 -21.60 0.38
N TYR A 200 -3.63 -20.31 0.49
CA TYR A 200 -4.92 -19.81 0.99
C TYR A 200 -5.69 -19.21 -0.19
N VAL A 201 -6.95 -19.59 -0.33
CA VAL A 201 -7.82 -19.11 -1.40
C VAL A 201 -9.17 -18.71 -0.85
N ASN A 202 -9.83 -17.78 -1.51
CA ASN A 202 -11.22 -17.46 -1.24
C ASN A 202 -12.14 -18.65 -1.53
N GLN A 203 -13.32 -18.64 -0.92
CA GLN A 203 -14.36 -19.59 -1.28
C GLN A 203 -14.75 -19.40 -2.75
N ALA A 204 -15.03 -20.50 -3.43
CA ALA A 204 -15.62 -20.48 -4.76
C ALA A 204 -16.94 -19.69 -4.76
N LEU A 205 -17.22 -19.01 -5.86
CA LEU A 205 -18.50 -18.32 -6.03
C LEU A 205 -19.65 -19.31 -5.81
N ARG A 206 -20.59 -18.94 -4.94
CA ARG A 206 -21.80 -19.71 -4.72
C ARG A 206 -22.86 -19.31 -5.73
N TYR A 207 -23.35 -20.27 -6.51
CA TYR A 207 -24.52 -20.04 -7.34
C TYR A 207 -25.76 -19.86 -6.46
N ILE A 208 -26.44 -18.74 -6.62
CA ILE A 208 -27.74 -18.48 -5.99
C ILE A 208 -28.74 -18.35 -7.14
N PRO A 209 -29.68 -19.30 -7.27
CA PRO A 209 -30.70 -19.19 -8.28
C PRO A 209 -31.63 -18.03 -7.98
N VAL A 210 -31.57 -17.00 -8.79
CA VAL A 210 -32.42 -15.81 -8.65
C VAL A 210 -33.19 -15.65 -9.95
N ASN A 211 -34.51 -15.61 -9.85
CA ASN A 211 -35.34 -15.14 -10.95
C ASN A 211 -35.30 -13.61 -10.94
N ALA A 212 -34.64 -13.02 -11.94
CA ALA A 212 -34.41 -11.57 -12.00
C ALA A 212 -35.73 -10.77 -12.02
N ASP A 213 -36.75 -11.28 -12.71
CA ASP A 213 -38.05 -10.62 -12.79
C ASP A 213 -38.74 -10.60 -11.42
N LYS A 214 -38.71 -11.72 -10.70
CA LYS A 214 -39.23 -11.78 -9.32
C LYS A 214 -38.39 -10.94 -8.36
N ALA A 215 -37.06 -10.90 -8.54
CA ALA A 215 -36.17 -10.12 -7.67
C ALA A 215 -36.41 -8.62 -7.78
N ILE A 216 -36.77 -8.11 -8.97
CA ILE A 216 -37.04 -6.69 -9.19
C ILE A 216 -38.39 -6.24 -8.62
N LEU A 217 -39.39 -7.12 -8.58
CA LEU A 217 -40.72 -6.80 -8.08
C LEU A 217 -40.75 -6.26 -6.64
N LYS A 218 -39.78 -6.66 -5.83
CA LYS A 218 -39.67 -6.16 -4.44
C LYS A 218 -39.34 -4.67 -4.33
N TYR A 219 -38.88 -4.05 -5.40
CA TYR A 219 -38.56 -2.63 -5.43
C TYR A 219 -39.72 -1.75 -5.91
N GLY A 220 -40.92 -2.37 -6.18
CA GLY A 220 -42.10 -1.64 -6.63
C GLY A 220 -41.98 -1.14 -8.06
N GLU A 221 -42.57 0.03 -8.31
CA GLU A 221 -42.52 0.68 -9.61
C GLU A 221 -41.19 1.40 -9.85
N PRO A 222 -40.72 1.45 -11.11
CA PRO A 222 -39.52 2.20 -11.44
C PRO A 222 -39.70 3.68 -11.19
N ILE A 223 -38.70 4.31 -10.58
CA ILE A 223 -38.71 5.77 -10.31
C ILE A 223 -38.33 6.61 -11.54
N SER A 224 -37.63 5.99 -12.51
CA SER A 224 -37.27 6.63 -13.78
C SER A 224 -36.86 5.60 -14.82
N GLN A 225 -36.61 6.07 -16.06
CA GLN A 225 -36.15 5.24 -17.16
C GLN A 225 -35.12 6.00 -18.02
N ILE A 226 -34.06 5.29 -18.44
CA ILE A 226 -33.04 5.79 -19.36
C ILE A 226 -32.92 4.78 -20.51
N GLY A 227 -33.41 5.15 -21.71
CA GLY A 227 -33.52 4.20 -22.81
C GLY A 227 -34.44 3.02 -22.45
N SER A 228 -33.98 1.80 -22.60
CA SER A 228 -34.69 0.59 -22.17
C SER A 228 -34.46 0.22 -20.70
N CYS A 229 -33.57 0.92 -19.98
CA CYS A 229 -33.22 0.61 -18.59
C CYS A 229 -34.17 1.32 -17.61
N LYS A 230 -34.93 0.52 -16.85
CA LYS A 230 -35.78 1.01 -15.76
C LYS A 230 -34.96 1.13 -14.47
N ILE A 231 -35.09 2.23 -13.77
CA ILE A 231 -34.36 2.54 -12.53
C ILE A 231 -35.32 2.41 -11.35
N TYR A 232 -34.94 1.61 -10.38
CA TYR A 232 -35.67 1.36 -9.15
C TYR A 232 -34.92 1.93 -7.96
N ARG A 233 -35.63 2.27 -6.89
CA ARG A 233 -35.03 2.72 -5.63
C ARG A 233 -35.20 1.64 -4.58
N LYS A 234 -34.08 1.31 -3.88
CA LYS A 234 -34.17 0.51 -2.67
C LYS A 234 -34.50 1.45 -1.50
N GLU A 235 -35.65 1.23 -0.89
CA GLU A 235 -35.98 1.86 0.40
C GLU A 235 -35.36 1.01 1.52
N TYR A 236 -34.80 1.68 2.54
CA TYR A 236 -34.14 1.06 3.68
C TYR A 236 -35.10 0.96 4.86
#